data_3a8a385e043d9aad8ca229ed7e69651f
#
_entry.id   3a8a385e043d9aad8ca229ed7e69651f
#
_cell.length_a   1.000
_cell.length_b   1.000
_cell.length_c   1.000
_cell.angle_alpha   90.00
_cell.angle_beta   90.00
_cell.angle_gamma   90.00
#
_symmetry.space_group_name_H-M   'P 1'
#
loop_
_entity.id
_entity.type
_entity.pdbx_description
1 polymer ?
#
loop_
_entity_poly.entity_id
_entity_poly.type
_entity_poly.pdbx_seq_one_letter_code
_entity_poly.pdbx_strand_id
1 'polypeptide(L)'
;MSSIIKQLPTVALRGLTILPGMVAHFDVSREKSIKAVEEAMMDEQEIFLLTQKNPEEEEPTAENLYSIGLVAEIKQVIKMPNDLVRVLVEGIERAELNCFTETEEYLLAEVIRFTEDGLEDIPENAREAMIRCLEEKYEQFCTYNSKNGKEAAKPIQEIHELDRLIDTIANSIPIGYEEKQRILEAVTITERYEVLMAILLREIDIATIRNDLAMKIKSKVEKNQREYILREQLKVIREELGEDNTQSDAEQYEESLKKLKAPKEVKERIQKAVSYTHLRAHE
;
A
#
# COMPACT_ATOMS: atom_id res chain seq x y z
N MET A 1 -17.97 20.44 -28.07
CA MET A 1 -17.27 19.21 -27.62
C MET A 1 -17.46 18.15 -28.71
N SER A 2 -16.47 17.87 -29.50
CA SER A 2 -16.48 16.75 -30.46
C SER A 2 -16.02 15.50 -29.74
N SER A 3 -16.96 14.78 -29.15
CA SER A 3 -16.65 13.46 -28.56
C SER A 3 -16.40 12.48 -29.72
N ILE A 4 -15.23 11.83 -29.69
CA ILE A 4 -14.91 10.74 -30.61
C ILE A 4 -15.52 9.48 -30.03
N ILE A 5 -16.55 8.96 -30.71
CA ILE A 5 -17.17 7.70 -30.33
C ILE A 5 -16.50 6.59 -31.16
N LYS A 6 -15.99 5.56 -30.46
CA LYS A 6 -15.38 4.39 -31.11
C LYS A 6 -15.91 3.11 -30.46
N GLN A 7 -16.04 2.05 -31.22
CA GLN A 7 -16.32 0.72 -30.67
C GLN A 7 -15.00 0.00 -30.44
N LEU A 8 -14.81 -0.53 -29.21
CA LEU A 8 -13.58 -1.22 -28.82
C LEU A 8 -13.90 -2.55 -28.12
N PRO A 9 -13.13 -3.60 -28.43
CA PRO A 9 -13.13 -4.82 -27.62
C PRO A 9 -12.81 -4.48 -26.17
N THR A 10 -13.53 -5.09 -25.23
CA THR A 10 -13.48 -4.67 -23.82
C THR A 10 -13.14 -5.83 -22.90
N VAL A 11 -12.26 -5.57 -21.92
CA VAL A 11 -11.91 -6.52 -20.87
C VAL A 11 -12.22 -5.93 -19.48
N ALA A 12 -12.93 -6.72 -18.68
CA ALA A 12 -13.21 -6.41 -17.28
C ALA A 12 -12.05 -6.88 -16.40
N LEU A 13 -11.35 -5.93 -15.75
CA LEU A 13 -10.20 -6.17 -14.88
C LEU A 13 -10.65 -6.46 -13.45
N ARG A 14 -10.03 -7.45 -12.82
CA ARG A 14 -10.28 -7.82 -11.42
C ARG A 14 -9.22 -7.25 -10.49
N GLY A 15 -9.61 -6.35 -9.57
CA GLY A 15 -8.70 -5.82 -8.56
C GLY A 15 -7.50 -5.06 -9.12
N LEU A 16 -7.60 -4.60 -10.35
CA LEU A 16 -6.56 -3.86 -11.07
C LEU A 16 -7.19 -2.70 -11.80
N THR A 17 -6.62 -1.50 -11.65
CA THR A 17 -6.90 -0.32 -12.47
C THR A 17 -5.61 0.16 -13.09
N ILE A 18 -5.63 0.37 -14.38
CA ILE A 18 -4.50 0.88 -15.16
C ILE A 18 -4.77 2.35 -15.47
N LEU A 19 -3.74 3.19 -15.34
CA LEU A 19 -3.81 4.62 -15.60
C LEU A 19 -3.06 4.96 -16.90
N PRO A 20 -3.30 6.12 -17.50
CA PRO A 20 -2.53 6.58 -18.67
C PRO A 20 -1.02 6.54 -18.42
N GLY A 21 -0.25 6.19 -19.45
CA GLY A 21 1.20 6.04 -19.37
C GLY A 21 1.69 4.84 -18.57
N MET A 22 0.80 4.06 -17.95
CA MET A 22 1.17 2.86 -17.21
C MET A 22 1.37 1.67 -18.16
N VAL A 23 2.52 1.00 -18.05
CA VAL A 23 2.75 -0.30 -18.67
C VAL A 23 2.46 -1.38 -17.64
N ALA A 24 1.49 -2.22 -17.91
CA ALA A 24 1.05 -3.26 -16.98
C ALA A 24 0.76 -4.57 -17.70
N HIS A 25 0.87 -5.67 -16.98
CA HIS A 25 0.41 -6.97 -17.46
C HIS A 25 -0.73 -7.47 -16.57
N PHE A 26 -1.65 -8.17 -17.19
CA PHE A 26 -2.72 -8.88 -16.50
C PHE A 26 -2.98 -10.24 -17.18
N ASP A 27 -3.56 -11.14 -16.43
CA ASP A 27 -3.86 -12.47 -16.89
C ASP A 27 -5.37 -12.61 -17.18
N VAL A 28 -5.70 -13.18 -18.32
CA VAL A 28 -7.06 -13.39 -18.81
C VAL A 28 -7.33 -14.89 -18.91
N SER A 29 -8.42 -15.34 -18.28
CA SER A 29 -8.86 -16.74 -18.32
C SER A 29 -10.30 -16.93 -18.82
N ARG A 30 -11.09 -15.85 -18.84
CA ARG A 30 -12.48 -15.91 -19.33
C ARG A 30 -12.48 -15.96 -20.85
N GLU A 31 -13.27 -16.87 -21.42
CA GLU A 31 -13.35 -17.07 -22.86
C GLU A 31 -13.69 -15.78 -23.62
N LYS A 32 -14.70 -15.03 -23.13
CA LYS A 32 -15.10 -13.74 -23.72
C LYS A 32 -13.97 -12.70 -23.70
N SER A 33 -13.18 -12.67 -22.63
CA SER A 33 -12.05 -11.72 -22.51
C SER A 33 -10.88 -12.13 -23.39
N ILE A 34 -10.62 -13.43 -23.57
CA ILE A 34 -9.60 -13.95 -24.49
C ILE A 34 -9.97 -13.56 -25.93
N LYS A 35 -11.24 -13.76 -26.32
CA LYS A 35 -11.73 -13.35 -27.65
C LYS A 35 -11.64 -11.85 -27.87
N ALA A 36 -11.95 -11.03 -26.85
CA ALA A 36 -11.78 -9.58 -26.94
C ALA A 36 -10.33 -9.17 -27.22
N VAL A 37 -9.37 -9.83 -26.56
CA VAL A 37 -7.93 -9.59 -26.80
C VAL A 37 -7.52 -10.06 -28.20
N GLU A 38 -7.99 -11.21 -28.66
CA GLU A 38 -7.70 -11.72 -30.00
C GLU A 38 -8.27 -10.78 -31.09
N GLU A 39 -9.48 -10.27 -30.91
CA GLU A 39 -10.09 -9.31 -31.83
C GLU A 39 -9.32 -7.98 -31.86
N ALA A 40 -8.97 -7.43 -30.68
CA ALA A 40 -8.15 -6.23 -30.59
C ALA A 40 -6.80 -6.37 -31.32
N MET A 41 -6.18 -7.56 -31.26
CA MET A 41 -4.91 -7.84 -31.95
C MET A 41 -5.05 -7.91 -33.48
N MET A 42 -6.26 -8.17 -34.02
CA MET A 42 -6.53 -8.19 -35.46
C MET A 42 -6.81 -6.81 -36.05
N ASP A 43 -7.16 -5.86 -35.18
CA ASP A 43 -7.45 -4.46 -35.55
C ASP A 43 -6.27 -3.54 -35.13
N GLU A 44 -6.52 -2.36 -34.64
CA GLU A 44 -5.53 -1.33 -34.24
C GLU A 44 -4.75 -1.63 -32.94
N GLN A 45 -4.93 -2.82 -32.37
CA GLN A 45 -4.36 -3.24 -31.07
C GLN A 45 -4.87 -2.42 -29.86
N GLU A 46 -5.94 -1.66 -30.06
CA GLU A 46 -6.59 -0.92 -29.00
C GLU A 46 -7.64 -1.79 -28.29
N ILE A 47 -7.63 -1.71 -26.98
CA ILE A 47 -8.56 -2.42 -26.10
C ILE A 47 -9.08 -1.47 -25.02
N PHE A 48 -10.37 -1.60 -24.68
CA PHE A 48 -10.95 -0.84 -23.60
C PHE A 48 -10.90 -1.66 -22.30
N LEU A 49 -10.34 -1.09 -21.26
CA LEU A 49 -10.15 -1.73 -19.95
C LEU A 49 -11.06 -1.09 -18.93
N LEU A 50 -11.95 -1.88 -18.33
CA LEU A 50 -12.87 -1.46 -17.29
C LEU A 50 -12.58 -2.22 -16.00
N THR A 51 -12.49 -1.52 -14.88
CA THR A 51 -12.33 -2.13 -13.56
C THR A 51 -13.67 -2.65 -13.04
N GLN A 52 -13.67 -3.84 -12.45
CA GLN A 52 -14.83 -4.38 -11.75
C GLN A 52 -14.98 -3.70 -10.37
N LYS A 53 -16.23 -3.34 -10.00
CA LYS A 53 -16.56 -2.83 -8.66
C LYS A 53 -16.34 -3.88 -7.58
N ASN A 54 -16.72 -5.14 -7.88
CA ASN A 54 -16.50 -6.29 -7.00
C ASN A 54 -15.58 -7.31 -7.70
N PRO A 55 -14.34 -7.50 -7.23
CA PRO A 55 -13.40 -8.45 -7.83
C PRO A 55 -13.82 -9.93 -7.71
N GLU A 56 -14.71 -10.27 -6.78
CA GLU A 56 -15.14 -11.64 -6.55
C GLU A 56 -16.20 -12.13 -7.58
N GLU A 57 -16.74 -11.21 -8.37
CA GLU A 57 -17.76 -11.54 -9.35
C GLU A 57 -17.14 -12.21 -10.60
N GLU A 58 -17.64 -13.41 -10.91
CA GLU A 58 -17.10 -14.18 -12.01
C GLU A 58 -17.55 -13.65 -13.38
N GLU A 59 -18.82 -13.28 -13.52
CA GLU A 59 -19.41 -12.75 -14.75
C GLU A 59 -19.98 -11.35 -14.52
N PRO A 60 -19.17 -10.29 -14.62
CA PRO A 60 -19.66 -8.94 -14.39
C PRO A 60 -20.58 -8.47 -15.48
N THR A 61 -21.70 -7.88 -15.09
CA THR A 61 -22.61 -7.14 -15.96
C THR A 61 -22.17 -5.67 -16.05
N ALA A 62 -22.80 -4.88 -16.92
CA ALA A 62 -22.48 -3.45 -17.04
C ALA A 62 -22.60 -2.69 -15.71
N GLU A 63 -23.56 -3.06 -14.84
CA GLU A 63 -23.77 -2.43 -13.54
C GLU A 63 -22.64 -2.69 -12.54
N ASN A 64 -21.92 -3.80 -12.72
CA ASN A 64 -20.81 -4.24 -11.86
C ASN A 64 -19.47 -3.66 -12.30
N LEU A 65 -19.44 -2.89 -13.38
CA LEU A 65 -18.27 -2.21 -13.89
C LEU A 65 -18.32 -0.71 -13.58
N TYR A 66 -17.16 -0.09 -13.48
CA TYR A 66 -17.08 1.35 -13.44
C TYR A 66 -17.39 1.93 -14.82
N SER A 67 -17.95 3.14 -14.88
CA SER A 67 -18.31 3.78 -16.16
C SER A 67 -17.09 4.38 -16.86
N ILE A 68 -16.09 4.81 -16.11
CA ILE A 68 -14.86 5.37 -16.67
C ILE A 68 -13.76 4.30 -16.63
N GLY A 69 -13.18 4.06 -17.79
CA GLY A 69 -12.10 3.13 -18.02
C GLY A 69 -10.94 3.74 -18.79
N LEU A 70 -10.11 2.88 -19.33
CA LEU A 70 -8.90 3.25 -20.04
C LEU A 70 -8.87 2.60 -21.41
N VAL A 71 -8.60 3.38 -22.44
CA VAL A 71 -8.16 2.85 -23.73
C VAL A 71 -6.68 2.54 -23.62
N ALA A 72 -6.30 1.32 -23.93
CA ALA A 72 -4.93 0.84 -23.86
C ALA A 72 -4.51 0.18 -25.18
N GLU A 73 -3.22 0.24 -25.47
CA GLU A 73 -2.62 -0.47 -26.60
C GLU A 73 -2.01 -1.80 -26.11
N ILE A 74 -2.32 -2.88 -26.81
CA ILE A 74 -1.73 -4.18 -26.54
C ILE A 74 -0.33 -4.23 -27.13
N LYS A 75 0.69 -4.36 -26.27
CA LYS A 75 2.09 -4.47 -26.70
C LYS A 75 2.53 -5.93 -26.92
N GLN A 76 1.99 -6.85 -26.11
CA GLN A 76 2.35 -8.25 -26.20
C GLN A 76 1.27 -9.16 -25.63
N VAL A 77 1.07 -10.30 -26.28
CA VAL A 77 0.17 -11.36 -25.80
C VAL A 77 0.97 -12.67 -25.71
N ILE A 78 0.94 -13.32 -24.56
CA ILE A 78 1.64 -14.57 -24.27
C ILE A 78 0.61 -15.62 -23.87
N LYS A 79 0.50 -16.70 -24.64
CA LYS A 79 -0.33 -17.86 -24.28
C LYS A 79 0.42 -18.68 -23.23
N MET A 80 -0.20 -18.90 -22.10
CA MET A 80 0.31 -19.67 -20.97
C MET A 80 -0.38 -21.05 -20.91
N PRO A 81 0.16 -22.03 -20.15
CA PRO A 81 -0.55 -23.27 -19.88
C PRO A 81 -1.91 -23.03 -19.21
N ASN A 82 -2.86 -23.98 -19.37
CA ASN A 82 -4.21 -23.95 -18.79
C ASN A 82 -5.11 -22.82 -19.32
N ASP A 83 -5.05 -22.54 -20.62
CA ASP A 83 -5.85 -21.53 -21.31
C ASP A 83 -5.78 -20.11 -20.69
N LEU A 84 -4.67 -19.83 -19.99
CA LEU A 84 -4.37 -18.53 -19.45
C LEU A 84 -3.63 -17.69 -20.50
N VAL A 85 -4.08 -16.45 -20.70
CA VAL A 85 -3.44 -15.51 -21.62
C VAL A 85 -2.92 -14.32 -20.83
N ARG A 86 -1.61 -14.08 -20.90
CA ARG A 86 -0.99 -12.89 -20.30
C ARG A 86 -0.90 -11.79 -21.35
N VAL A 87 -1.44 -10.63 -21.01
CA VAL A 87 -1.49 -9.47 -21.90
C VAL A 87 -0.67 -8.35 -21.28
N LEU A 88 0.27 -7.81 -22.05
CA LEU A 88 1.02 -6.59 -21.71
C LEU A 88 0.37 -5.42 -22.47
N VAL A 89 0.00 -4.40 -21.74
CA VAL A 89 -0.64 -3.19 -22.29
C VAL A 89 0.07 -1.93 -21.84
N GLU A 90 -0.07 -0.89 -22.64
CA GLU A 90 0.25 0.48 -22.28
C GLU A 90 -1.02 1.30 -22.27
N GLY A 91 -1.31 1.97 -21.14
CA GLY A 91 -2.47 2.85 -21.01
C GLY A 91 -2.30 4.11 -21.86
N ILE A 92 -3.31 4.45 -22.69
CA ILE A 92 -3.24 5.61 -23.57
C ILE A 92 -4.03 6.77 -22.95
N GLU A 93 -5.34 6.63 -22.89
CA GLU A 93 -6.24 7.73 -22.51
C GLU A 93 -7.49 7.23 -21.80
N ARG A 94 -8.10 8.12 -21.04
CA ARG A 94 -9.37 7.90 -20.35
C ARG A 94 -10.53 7.89 -21.34
N ALA A 95 -11.49 7.01 -21.11
CA ALA A 95 -12.73 6.99 -21.89
C ALA A 95 -13.92 6.58 -21.00
N GLU A 96 -15.10 7.07 -21.37
CA GLU A 96 -16.35 6.71 -20.72
C GLU A 96 -17.08 5.62 -21.52
N LEU A 97 -17.60 4.64 -20.82
CA LEU A 97 -18.49 3.64 -21.38
C LEU A 97 -19.85 4.29 -21.70
N ASN A 98 -20.20 4.36 -22.99
CA ASN A 98 -21.53 4.78 -23.41
C ASN A 98 -22.54 3.63 -23.28
N CYS A 99 -22.27 2.54 -23.97
CA CYS A 99 -23.07 1.31 -23.89
C CYS A 99 -22.26 0.10 -24.34
N PHE A 100 -22.74 -1.09 -23.98
CA PHE A 100 -22.26 -2.33 -24.59
C PHE A 100 -23.08 -2.65 -25.83
N THR A 101 -22.39 -3.04 -26.88
CA THR A 101 -23.02 -3.63 -28.05
C THR A 101 -23.23 -5.12 -27.80
N GLU A 102 -24.42 -5.64 -28.06
CA GLU A 102 -24.71 -7.06 -27.90
C GLU A 102 -23.90 -7.90 -28.90
N THR A 103 -22.86 -8.56 -28.41
CA THR A 103 -22.15 -9.62 -29.11
C THR A 103 -22.18 -10.88 -28.26
N GLU A 104 -22.38 -12.03 -28.88
CA GLU A 104 -22.39 -13.30 -28.16
C GLU A 104 -20.98 -13.76 -27.76
N GLU A 105 -19.97 -13.28 -28.51
CA GLU A 105 -18.61 -13.83 -28.46
C GLU A 105 -17.70 -13.13 -27.47
N TYR A 106 -17.75 -11.80 -27.36
CA TYR A 106 -16.92 -10.97 -26.47
C TYR A 106 -17.64 -9.68 -26.08
N LEU A 107 -17.09 -8.95 -25.12
CA LEU A 107 -17.61 -7.63 -24.74
C LEU A 107 -17.13 -6.57 -25.73
N LEU A 108 -18.04 -5.94 -26.44
CA LEU A 108 -17.80 -4.80 -27.31
C LEU A 108 -18.44 -3.57 -26.70
N ALA A 109 -17.66 -2.54 -26.40
CA ALA A 109 -18.17 -1.29 -25.83
C ALA A 109 -18.09 -0.16 -26.85
N GLU A 110 -19.13 0.66 -26.88
CA GLU A 110 -19.07 1.98 -27.46
C GLU A 110 -18.54 2.94 -26.41
N VAL A 111 -17.40 3.59 -26.71
CA VAL A 111 -16.69 4.44 -25.77
C VAL A 111 -16.61 5.88 -26.25
N ILE A 112 -16.69 6.81 -25.30
CA ILE A 112 -16.53 8.24 -25.53
C ILE A 112 -15.16 8.64 -25.01
N ARG A 113 -14.25 9.04 -25.87
CA ARG A 113 -12.92 9.51 -25.50
C ARG A 113 -12.98 10.96 -25.02
N PHE A 114 -12.26 11.27 -23.93
CA PHE A 114 -12.15 12.62 -23.42
C PHE A 114 -11.07 13.39 -24.20
N THR A 115 -11.50 14.39 -24.97
CA THR A 115 -10.61 15.22 -25.79
C THR A 115 -10.12 16.48 -25.08
N GLU A 116 -10.80 16.89 -24.00
CA GLU A 116 -10.51 18.10 -23.25
C GLU A 116 -10.54 17.74 -21.75
N ASP A 117 -9.45 18.04 -21.04
CA ASP A 117 -9.34 17.80 -19.60
C ASP A 117 -9.31 19.08 -18.75
N GLY A 118 -9.55 20.24 -19.39
CA GLY A 118 -9.56 21.54 -18.74
C GLY A 118 -8.18 22.12 -18.43
N LEU A 119 -7.11 21.55 -18.95
CA LEU A 119 -5.75 22.06 -18.74
C LEU A 119 -5.59 23.49 -19.27
N GLU A 120 -6.22 23.81 -20.41
CA GLU A 120 -6.14 25.14 -21.02
C GLU A 120 -6.81 26.23 -20.20
N ASP A 121 -7.80 25.87 -19.36
CA ASP A 121 -8.51 26.78 -18.49
C ASP A 121 -7.69 27.21 -17.25
N ILE A 122 -6.60 26.50 -16.96
CA ILE A 122 -5.74 26.78 -15.80
C ILE A 122 -4.64 27.78 -16.20
N PRO A 123 -4.55 28.94 -15.53
CA PRO A 123 -3.48 29.91 -15.77
C PRO A 123 -2.08 29.30 -15.58
N GLU A 124 -1.12 29.71 -16.39
CA GLU A 124 0.24 29.14 -16.39
C GLU A 124 0.94 29.20 -15.01
N ASN A 125 0.78 30.33 -14.31
CA ASN A 125 1.31 30.48 -12.95
C ASN A 125 0.67 29.52 -11.94
N ALA A 126 -0.63 29.18 -12.12
CA ALA A 126 -1.30 28.19 -11.28
C ALA A 126 -0.80 26.77 -11.61
N ARG A 127 -0.63 26.44 -12.90
CA ARG A 127 -0.03 25.16 -13.32
C ARG A 127 1.36 24.97 -12.72
N GLU A 128 2.21 25.98 -12.81
CA GLU A 128 3.55 25.96 -12.22
C GLU A 128 3.51 25.75 -10.70
N ALA A 129 2.60 26.41 -9.99
CA ALA A 129 2.42 26.23 -8.56
C ALA A 129 1.95 24.80 -8.20
N MET A 130 1.04 24.23 -8.98
CA MET A 130 0.57 22.85 -8.81
C MET A 130 1.69 21.83 -9.02
N ILE A 131 2.51 22.01 -10.07
CA ILE A 131 3.67 21.16 -10.35
C ILE A 131 4.64 21.19 -9.16
N ARG A 132 5.06 22.37 -8.72
CA ARG A 132 5.99 22.52 -7.58
C ARG A 132 5.44 21.88 -6.30
N CYS A 133 4.15 22.04 -6.05
CA CYS A 133 3.52 21.45 -4.89
C CYS A 133 3.52 19.90 -4.95
N LEU A 134 3.22 19.32 -6.12
CA LEU A 134 3.29 17.86 -6.33
C LEU A 134 4.70 17.32 -6.18
N GLU A 135 5.71 18.00 -6.77
CA GLU A 135 7.12 17.61 -6.64
C GLU A 135 7.56 17.60 -5.18
N GLU A 136 7.24 18.66 -4.42
CA GLU A 136 7.58 18.75 -2.99
C GLU A 136 6.95 17.63 -2.19
N LYS A 137 5.66 17.38 -2.38
CA LYS A 137 4.95 16.34 -1.64
C LYS A 137 5.39 14.93 -2.03
N TYR A 138 5.66 14.70 -3.30
CA TYR A 138 6.19 13.42 -3.74
C TYR A 138 7.62 13.17 -3.24
N GLU A 139 8.51 14.18 -3.22
CA GLU A 139 9.83 14.07 -2.59
C GLU A 139 9.71 13.73 -1.10
N GLN A 140 8.76 14.36 -0.39
CA GLN A 140 8.46 14.06 1.00
C GLN A 140 8.00 12.60 1.16
N PHE A 141 7.07 12.14 0.33
CA PHE A 141 6.61 10.75 0.30
C PHE A 141 7.77 9.76 0.09
N CYS A 142 8.60 10.01 -0.91
CA CYS A 142 9.76 9.18 -1.21
C CYS A 142 10.75 9.13 -0.04
N THR A 143 10.98 10.25 0.65
CA THR A 143 11.88 10.34 1.81
C THR A 143 11.42 9.44 2.96
N TYR A 144 10.12 9.33 3.19
CA TYR A 144 9.59 8.47 4.25
C TYR A 144 9.52 6.98 3.85
N ASN A 145 9.44 6.66 2.57
CA ASN A 145 9.27 5.29 2.08
C ASN A 145 10.55 4.63 1.56
N SER A 146 11.61 5.39 1.26
CA SER A 146 12.86 4.88 0.71
C SER A 146 14.08 5.44 1.44
N LYS A 147 15.13 4.62 1.57
CA LYS A 147 16.41 5.06 2.12
C LYS A 147 17.09 6.14 1.23
N ASN A 148 16.80 6.10 -0.06
CA ASN A 148 17.32 7.04 -1.07
C ASN A 148 16.17 7.87 -1.66
N GLY A 149 15.31 8.43 -0.81
CA GLY A 149 14.08 9.11 -1.22
C GLY A 149 14.28 10.22 -2.24
N LYS A 150 15.34 11.03 -2.10
CA LYS A 150 15.67 12.08 -3.07
C LYS A 150 16.03 11.53 -4.46
N GLU A 151 16.71 10.38 -4.53
CA GLU A 151 17.02 9.74 -5.81
C GLU A 151 15.79 9.12 -6.45
N ALA A 152 14.89 8.56 -5.64
CA ALA A 152 13.64 8.02 -6.12
C ALA A 152 12.69 9.09 -6.69
N ALA A 153 12.80 10.34 -6.24
CA ALA A 153 12.00 11.44 -6.74
C ALA A 153 12.55 12.09 -8.02
N LYS A 154 13.83 11.86 -8.39
CA LYS A 154 14.44 12.48 -9.57
C LYS A 154 13.68 12.29 -10.88
N PRO A 155 13.15 11.10 -11.21
CA PRO A 155 12.47 10.91 -12.51
C PRO A 155 11.29 11.83 -12.76
N ILE A 156 10.60 12.27 -11.70
CA ILE A 156 9.46 13.19 -11.87
C ILE A 156 9.87 14.64 -12.07
N GLN A 157 11.07 15.05 -11.62
CA GLN A 157 11.57 16.43 -11.77
C GLN A 157 11.87 16.81 -13.21
N GLU A 158 11.96 15.84 -14.12
CA GLU A 158 12.16 16.06 -15.54
C GLU A 158 10.83 16.24 -16.30
N ILE A 159 9.68 16.06 -15.61
CA ILE A 159 8.34 16.14 -16.21
C ILE A 159 7.78 17.54 -15.93
N HIS A 160 7.59 18.31 -16.99
CA HIS A 160 7.10 19.69 -16.90
C HIS A 160 5.61 19.83 -17.28
N GLU A 161 5.01 18.76 -17.77
CA GLU A 161 3.59 18.68 -18.15
C GLU A 161 2.78 18.20 -16.95
N LEU A 162 1.80 19.00 -16.51
CA LEU A 162 1.04 18.74 -15.27
C LEU A 162 0.25 17.43 -15.33
N ASP A 163 -0.39 17.14 -16.47
CA ASP A 163 -1.16 15.91 -16.71
C ASP A 163 -0.28 14.66 -16.59
N ARG A 164 0.87 14.67 -17.26
CA ARG A 164 1.87 13.58 -17.21
C ARG A 164 2.46 13.41 -15.81
N LEU A 165 2.73 14.53 -15.11
CA LEU A 165 3.24 14.48 -13.76
C LEU A 165 2.26 13.81 -12.81
N ILE A 166 0.97 14.19 -12.89
CA ILE A 166 -0.10 13.59 -12.08
C ILE A 166 -0.17 12.08 -12.31
N ASP A 167 -0.26 11.64 -13.57
CA ASP A 167 -0.39 10.22 -13.91
C ASP A 167 0.88 9.43 -13.55
N THR A 168 2.09 10.02 -13.71
CA THR A 168 3.35 9.37 -13.32
C THR A 168 3.45 9.19 -11.81
N ILE A 169 3.08 10.20 -11.02
CA ILE A 169 3.06 10.08 -9.56
C ILE A 169 2.03 9.04 -9.13
N ALA A 170 0.81 9.07 -9.68
CA ALA A 170 -0.24 8.12 -9.38
C ALA A 170 0.17 6.67 -9.70
N ASN A 171 0.94 6.45 -10.76
CA ASN A 171 1.49 5.14 -11.12
C ASN A 171 2.58 4.66 -10.15
N SER A 172 3.36 5.57 -9.57
CA SER A 172 4.50 5.25 -8.71
C SER A 172 4.13 5.03 -7.24
N ILE A 173 2.97 5.49 -6.79
CA ILE A 173 2.49 5.31 -5.42
C ILE A 173 1.86 3.92 -5.26
N PRO A 174 2.17 3.16 -4.18
CA PRO A 174 1.61 1.83 -3.94
C PRO A 174 0.20 1.91 -3.33
N ILE A 175 -0.75 2.42 -4.10
CA ILE A 175 -2.17 2.54 -3.74
C ILE A 175 -3.00 1.40 -4.35
N GLY A 176 -4.15 1.11 -3.73
CA GLY A 176 -5.10 0.09 -4.20
C GLY A 176 -5.78 0.46 -5.52
N TYR A 177 -6.38 -0.54 -6.16
CA TYR A 177 -7.09 -0.34 -7.45
C TYR A 177 -8.26 0.64 -7.31
N GLU A 178 -8.95 0.65 -6.17
CA GLU A 178 -10.08 1.57 -5.93
C GLU A 178 -9.62 3.04 -5.92
N GLU A 179 -8.46 3.32 -5.36
CA GLU A 179 -7.90 4.67 -5.34
C GLU A 179 -7.36 5.09 -6.71
N LYS A 180 -6.74 4.15 -7.44
CA LYS A 180 -6.38 4.38 -8.84
C LYS A 180 -7.63 4.63 -9.68
N GLN A 181 -8.73 3.92 -9.42
CA GLN A 181 -10.00 4.14 -10.09
C GLN A 181 -10.56 5.55 -9.81
N ARG A 182 -10.47 6.04 -8.57
CA ARG A 182 -10.86 7.42 -8.26
C ARG A 182 -10.06 8.46 -9.03
N ILE A 183 -8.76 8.23 -9.22
CA ILE A 183 -7.92 9.11 -10.06
C ILE A 183 -8.30 8.99 -11.54
N LEU A 184 -8.66 7.79 -12.00
CA LEU A 184 -9.11 7.57 -13.38
C LEU A 184 -10.44 8.26 -13.65
N GLU A 185 -11.38 8.24 -12.70
CA GLU A 185 -12.71 8.86 -12.78
C GLU A 185 -12.67 10.39 -12.71
N ALA A 186 -11.62 10.96 -12.15
CA ALA A 186 -11.38 12.39 -12.19
C ALA A 186 -10.99 12.82 -13.62
N VAL A 187 -11.97 13.27 -14.40
CA VAL A 187 -11.80 13.59 -15.82
C VAL A 187 -11.01 14.88 -16.00
N THR A 188 -11.32 15.92 -15.24
CA THR A 188 -10.60 17.19 -15.34
C THR A 188 -9.26 17.15 -14.62
N ILE A 189 -8.29 17.92 -15.12
CA ILE A 189 -6.95 18.01 -14.54
C ILE A 189 -6.99 18.52 -13.09
N THR A 190 -7.91 19.44 -12.78
CA THR A 190 -8.08 19.99 -11.45
C THR A 190 -8.58 18.93 -10.46
N GLU A 191 -9.60 18.16 -10.85
CA GLU A 191 -10.11 17.05 -10.02
C GLU A 191 -9.03 15.97 -9.81
N ARG A 192 -8.28 15.61 -10.86
CA ARG A 192 -7.16 14.67 -10.75
C ARG A 192 -6.10 15.14 -9.76
N TYR A 193 -5.74 16.43 -9.85
CA TYR A 193 -4.79 17.04 -8.93
C TYR A 193 -5.29 16.95 -7.48
N GLU A 194 -6.55 17.32 -7.22
CA GLU A 194 -7.13 17.30 -5.88
C GLU A 194 -7.20 15.88 -5.32
N VAL A 195 -7.65 14.91 -6.11
CA VAL A 195 -7.73 13.51 -5.68
C VAL A 195 -6.35 12.94 -5.41
N LEU A 196 -5.37 13.16 -6.31
CA LEU A 196 -4.00 12.70 -6.12
C LEU A 196 -3.35 13.34 -4.89
N MET A 197 -3.52 14.65 -4.72
CA MET A 197 -2.96 15.38 -3.58
C MET A 197 -3.53 14.86 -2.24
N ALA A 198 -4.83 14.62 -2.17
CA ALA A 198 -5.46 14.04 -0.99
C ALA A 198 -4.91 12.64 -0.66
N ILE A 199 -4.74 11.79 -1.67
CA ILE A 199 -4.14 10.46 -1.52
C ILE A 199 -2.68 10.57 -1.05
N LEU A 200 -1.89 11.42 -1.71
CA LEU A 200 -0.47 11.60 -1.40
C LEU A 200 -0.23 12.11 0.02
N LEU A 201 -1.01 13.10 0.47
CA LEU A 201 -0.95 13.60 1.84
C LEU A 201 -1.28 12.51 2.87
N ARG A 202 -2.33 11.73 2.61
CA ARG A 202 -2.69 10.59 3.49
C ARG A 202 -1.57 9.54 3.55
N GLU A 203 -0.96 9.18 2.42
CA GLU A 203 0.14 8.22 2.37
C GLU A 203 1.40 8.75 3.10
N ILE A 204 1.67 10.05 3.04
CA ILE A 204 2.73 10.71 3.83
C ILE A 204 2.45 10.58 5.32
N ASP A 205 1.23 10.86 5.75
CA ASP A 205 0.84 10.76 7.17
C ASP A 205 0.99 9.30 7.68
N ILE A 206 0.51 8.32 6.90
CA ILE A 206 0.66 6.89 7.23
C ILE A 206 2.14 6.52 7.34
N ALA A 207 2.98 6.95 6.38
CA ALA A 207 4.41 6.66 6.39
C ALA A 207 5.12 7.30 7.59
N THR A 208 4.73 8.51 7.96
CA THR A 208 5.26 9.23 9.14
C THR A 208 4.93 8.47 10.42
N ILE A 209 3.67 8.11 10.62
CA ILE A 209 3.22 7.33 11.79
C ILE A 209 3.95 5.98 11.86
N ARG A 210 4.08 5.29 10.73
CA ARG A 210 4.79 4.00 10.65
C ARG A 210 6.26 4.13 11.08
N ASN A 211 6.95 5.18 10.61
CA ASN A 211 8.35 5.42 10.95
C ASN A 211 8.53 5.78 12.44
N ASP A 212 7.63 6.59 13.00
CA ASP A 212 7.63 6.91 14.43
C ASP A 212 7.42 5.67 15.30
N LEU A 213 6.48 4.80 14.93
CA LEU A 213 6.24 3.53 15.60
C LEU A 213 7.46 2.61 15.52
N ALA A 214 8.08 2.51 14.33
CA ALA A 214 9.29 1.70 14.13
C ALA A 214 10.45 2.18 15.02
N MET A 215 10.67 3.50 15.11
CA MET A 215 11.68 4.09 16.01
C MET A 215 11.39 3.80 17.47
N LYS A 216 10.15 3.93 17.92
CA LYS A 216 9.74 3.61 19.31
C LYS A 216 9.95 2.14 19.64
N ILE A 217 9.57 1.23 18.72
CA ILE A 217 9.78 -0.22 18.90
C ILE A 217 11.27 -0.54 18.97
N LYS A 218 12.07 0.00 18.04
CA LYS A 218 13.53 -0.21 18.02
C LYS A 218 14.18 0.24 19.34
N SER A 219 13.87 1.45 19.81
CA SER A 219 14.37 1.98 21.08
C SER A 219 13.98 1.10 22.26
N LYS A 220 12.74 0.58 22.31
CA LYS A 220 12.28 -0.32 23.36
C LYS A 220 13.01 -1.67 23.34
N VAL A 221 13.22 -2.22 22.14
CA VAL A 221 13.98 -3.48 21.96
C VAL A 221 15.43 -3.31 22.42
N GLU A 222 16.09 -2.24 21.97
CA GLU A 222 17.47 -1.92 22.38
C GLU A 222 17.59 -1.76 23.90
N LYS A 223 16.63 -1.08 24.54
CA LYS A 223 16.58 -0.94 26.00
C LYS A 223 16.43 -2.30 26.70
N ASN A 224 15.51 -3.14 26.24
CA ASN A 224 15.28 -4.46 26.80
C ASN A 224 16.51 -5.38 26.63
N GLN A 225 17.16 -5.35 25.47
CA GLN A 225 18.40 -6.10 25.24
C GLN A 225 19.52 -5.66 26.17
N ARG A 226 19.70 -4.34 26.33
CA ARG A 226 20.69 -3.79 27.24
C ARG A 226 20.42 -4.20 28.69
N GLU A 227 19.16 -4.14 29.13
CA GLU A 227 18.75 -4.58 30.46
C GLU A 227 19.00 -6.08 30.69
N TYR A 228 18.69 -6.90 29.68
CA TYR A 228 18.98 -8.33 29.71
C TYR A 228 20.49 -8.61 29.87
N ILE A 229 21.32 -7.98 29.05
CA ILE A 229 22.79 -8.14 29.12
C ILE A 229 23.32 -7.71 30.47
N LEU A 230 22.84 -6.59 31.02
CA LEU A 230 23.27 -6.13 32.36
C LEU A 230 22.86 -7.10 33.47
N ARG A 231 21.66 -7.71 33.36
CA ARG A 231 21.23 -8.73 34.33
C ARG A 231 22.08 -10.00 34.25
N GLU A 232 22.42 -10.44 33.04
CA GLU A 232 23.33 -11.60 32.89
C GLU A 232 24.73 -11.30 33.40
N GLN A 233 25.30 -10.11 33.14
CA GLN A 233 26.59 -9.70 33.68
C GLN A 233 26.57 -9.67 35.22
N LEU A 234 25.49 -9.14 35.79
CA LEU A 234 25.33 -9.08 37.25
C LEU A 234 25.23 -10.48 37.86
N LYS A 235 24.56 -11.42 37.15
CA LYS A 235 24.50 -12.82 37.57
C LYS A 235 25.89 -13.47 37.61
N VAL A 236 26.66 -13.33 36.51
CA VAL A 236 28.03 -13.86 36.43
C VAL A 236 28.93 -13.27 37.53
N ILE A 237 28.84 -11.95 37.78
CA ILE A 237 29.61 -11.30 38.83
C ILE A 237 29.24 -11.86 40.22
N ARG A 238 27.95 -12.10 40.48
CA ARG A 238 27.50 -12.70 41.76
C ARG A 238 27.98 -14.14 41.90
N GLU A 239 27.96 -14.93 40.84
CA GLU A 239 28.51 -16.29 40.83
C GLU A 239 30.02 -16.30 41.12
N GLU A 240 30.81 -15.38 40.50
CA GLU A 240 32.24 -15.26 40.75
C GLU A 240 32.57 -14.75 42.16
N LEU A 241 31.72 -13.90 42.74
CA LEU A 241 31.88 -13.42 44.13
C LEU A 241 31.41 -14.45 45.18
N GLY A 242 30.82 -15.57 44.75
CA GLY A 242 30.28 -16.58 45.66
C GLY A 242 28.99 -16.14 46.37
N GLU A 243 28.32 -15.11 45.88
CA GLU A 243 27.09 -14.56 46.47
C GLU A 243 25.81 -15.33 46.06
N ASP A 244 25.94 -16.46 45.38
CA ASP A 244 24.83 -17.29 44.92
C ASP A 244 24.01 -17.95 46.07
N ASN A 245 24.42 -17.73 47.32
CA ASN A 245 23.75 -18.31 48.48
C ASN A 245 22.66 -17.43 49.13
N THR A 246 22.52 -16.17 48.78
CA THR A 246 21.57 -15.29 49.47
C THR A 246 20.10 -15.54 49.14
N GLN A 247 19.80 -16.02 47.92
CA GLN A 247 18.44 -16.48 47.61
C GLN A 247 18.13 -17.86 48.20
N SER A 248 19.14 -18.73 48.28
CA SER A 248 19.07 -20.04 48.93
C SER A 248 18.78 -19.96 50.42
N ASP A 249 19.36 -18.98 51.15
CA ASP A 249 19.17 -18.83 52.57
C ASP A 249 17.74 -18.35 52.90
N ALA A 250 17.16 -17.43 52.17
CA ALA A 250 15.78 -16.97 52.37
C ALA A 250 14.77 -18.11 52.11
N GLU A 251 14.97 -18.88 51.02
CA GLU A 251 14.13 -20.04 50.69
C GLU A 251 14.32 -21.18 51.72
N GLN A 252 15.55 -21.41 52.22
CA GLN A 252 15.82 -22.38 53.28
C GLN A 252 15.19 -21.96 54.60
N TYR A 253 15.19 -20.66 54.91
CA TYR A 253 14.50 -20.16 56.11
C TYR A 253 12.97 -20.27 55.94
N GLU A 254 12.39 -20.01 54.79
CA GLU A 254 10.97 -20.20 54.56
C GLU A 254 10.54 -21.68 54.60
N GLU A 255 11.35 -22.61 54.06
CA GLU A 255 11.08 -24.03 54.18
C GLU A 255 11.22 -24.51 55.65
N SER A 256 12.20 -24.03 56.37
CA SER A 256 12.40 -24.33 57.77
C SER A 256 11.25 -23.80 58.62
N LEU A 257 10.69 -22.64 58.28
CA LEU A 257 9.51 -22.04 58.91
C LEU A 257 8.24 -22.87 58.72
N LYS A 258 8.07 -23.48 57.52
CA LYS A 258 6.95 -24.39 57.21
C LYS A 258 7.01 -25.68 58.09
N LYS A 259 8.22 -26.17 58.36
CA LYS A 259 8.47 -27.39 59.14
C LYS A 259 8.48 -27.15 60.68
N LEU A 260 8.54 -25.90 61.12
CA LEU A 260 8.62 -25.55 62.56
C LEU A 260 7.27 -25.82 63.27
N LYS A 261 7.28 -26.59 64.35
CA LYS A 261 6.09 -26.78 65.16
C LYS A 261 6.06 -25.66 66.25
N ALA A 262 5.56 -24.49 65.88
CA ALA A 262 5.39 -23.35 66.75
C ALA A 262 3.98 -22.74 66.65
N PRO A 263 3.50 -22.02 67.71
CA PRO A 263 2.21 -21.30 67.65
C PRO A 263 2.16 -20.31 66.56
N LYS A 264 0.95 -20.06 65.99
CA LYS A 264 0.72 -19.19 64.82
C LYS A 264 1.34 -17.79 64.96
N GLU A 265 1.25 -17.19 66.13
CA GLU A 265 1.79 -15.85 66.43
C GLU A 265 3.32 -15.78 66.27
N VAL A 266 4.03 -16.85 66.64
CA VAL A 266 5.48 -16.95 66.48
C VAL A 266 5.90 -17.10 65.03
N LYS A 267 5.15 -17.90 64.24
CA LYS A 267 5.36 -18.05 62.81
C LYS A 267 5.18 -16.74 62.06
N GLU A 268 4.13 -15.99 62.35
CA GLU A 268 3.84 -14.69 61.72
C GLU A 268 4.92 -13.62 62.04
N ARG A 269 5.46 -13.62 63.26
CA ARG A 269 6.56 -12.72 63.64
C ARG A 269 7.86 -13.05 62.92
N ILE A 270 8.19 -14.33 62.78
CA ILE A 270 9.40 -14.76 62.07
C ILE A 270 9.24 -14.48 60.57
N GLN A 271 8.07 -14.73 59.97
CA GLN A 271 7.79 -14.45 58.59
C GLN A 271 7.90 -12.95 58.25
N LYS A 272 7.43 -12.07 59.16
CA LYS A 272 7.63 -10.62 59.04
C LYS A 272 9.11 -10.22 59.18
N ALA A 273 9.87 -10.86 60.04
CA ALA A 273 11.30 -10.58 60.19
C ALA A 273 12.11 -11.00 58.95
N VAL A 274 11.82 -12.16 58.38
CA VAL A 274 12.46 -12.66 57.13
C VAL A 274 12.11 -11.76 55.95
N SER A 275 10.87 -11.34 55.81
CA SER A 275 10.47 -10.40 54.72
C SER A 275 11.08 -9.00 54.90
N TYR A 276 11.30 -8.56 56.14
CA TYR A 276 11.91 -7.24 56.41
C TYR A 276 13.43 -7.23 56.15
N THR A 277 14.13 -8.32 56.45
CA THR A 277 15.55 -8.49 56.12
C THR A 277 15.77 -8.62 54.61
N HIS A 278 14.86 -9.26 53.89
CA HIS A 278 14.92 -9.37 52.42
C HIS A 278 14.71 -8.01 51.73
N LEU A 279 13.80 -7.17 52.23
CA LEU A 279 13.56 -5.82 51.69
C LEU A 279 14.76 -4.88 51.93
N ARG A 280 15.48 -5.03 53.05
CA ARG A 280 16.62 -4.17 53.40
C ARG A 280 17.93 -4.57 52.72
N ALA A 281 18.03 -5.79 52.21
CA ALA A 281 19.18 -6.26 51.42
C ALA A 281 19.12 -5.80 49.95
N HIS A 282 18.02 -5.19 49.54
CA HIS A 282 17.81 -4.67 48.19
C HIS A 282 17.78 -3.12 48.08
N GLU A 283 17.98 -2.39 49.19
CA GLU A 283 18.33 -0.97 49.20
C GLU A 283 19.87 -0.78 49.28
#